data_d38342ca67d44bedd5acf02399e7716a
#
_entry.id   d38342ca67d44bedd5acf02399e7716a
#
_cell.length_a   1.000
_cell.length_b   1.000
_cell.length_c   1.000
_cell.angle_alpha   90.00
_cell.angle_beta   90.00
_cell.angle_gamma   90.00
#
_symmetry.space_group_name_H-M   'P 1'
#
loop_
_entity.id
_entity.type
_entity.pdbx_description
1 polymer ?
#
loop_
_entity_poly.entity_id
_entity_poly.type
_entity_poly.pdbx_seq_one_letter_code
_entity_poly.pdbx_strand_id
1 'polypeptide(L)'
;PEQYGGTGGNFGDLGGLLEEIGRSLAPSPFFSTVVLGGMTVLDAGTDVQKDELISRICAGTIIMTMAIPEASATYEPWGIEATASKQGNGYEISGTKLFVPDAESADVTIVAARTSTDQDPANGISLFLVPSGANGLNITPMQSIGNERVFEVSLNKVQVPADALLGPVGEGWA
;
A
#
# COMPACT_ATOMS: atom_id res chain seq x y z
N PRO A 1 -10.48 -13.61 -6.09
CA PRO A 1 -11.76 -13.91 -6.74
C PRO A 1 -11.57 -14.48 -8.14
N GLU A 2 -12.42 -15.44 -8.56
CA GLU A 2 -12.31 -16.15 -9.86
C GLU A 2 -12.45 -15.20 -11.06
N GLN A 3 -13.28 -14.18 -10.93
CA GLN A 3 -13.50 -13.18 -11.99
C GLN A 3 -12.22 -12.44 -12.41
N TYR A 4 -11.21 -12.40 -11.55
CA TYR A 4 -9.89 -11.79 -11.83
C TYR A 4 -8.80 -12.85 -12.08
N GLY A 5 -9.17 -14.12 -12.29
CA GLY A 5 -8.22 -15.21 -12.51
C GLY A 5 -7.68 -15.87 -11.23
N GLY A 6 -8.26 -15.59 -10.09
CA GLY A 6 -7.93 -16.25 -8.83
C GLY A 6 -8.61 -17.60 -8.67
N THR A 7 -8.22 -18.35 -7.62
CA THR A 7 -8.72 -19.71 -7.36
C THR A 7 -10.05 -19.77 -6.61
N GLY A 8 -10.63 -18.62 -6.23
CA GLY A 8 -11.93 -18.55 -5.54
C GLY A 8 -11.88 -18.95 -4.06
N GLY A 9 -10.71 -19.08 -3.46
CA GLY A 9 -10.55 -19.36 -2.03
C GLY A 9 -11.08 -18.25 -1.12
N ASN A 10 -11.26 -18.56 0.15
CA ASN A 10 -11.70 -17.63 1.18
C ASN A 10 -10.51 -17.17 2.06
N PHE A 11 -10.76 -16.27 3.01
CA PHE A 11 -9.73 -15.74 3.90
C PHE A 11 -9.11 -16.81 4.81
N GLY A 12 -9.84 -17.88 5.14
CA GLY A 12 -9.31 -19.01 5.89
C GLY A 12 -8.27 -19.82 5.09
N ASP A 13 -8.50 -20.01 3.79
CA ASP A 13 -7.55 -20.67 2.89
C ASP A 13 -6.26 -19.83 2.75
N LEU A 14 -6.39 -18.51 2.68
CA LEU A 14 -5.26 -17.57 2.68
C LEU A 14 -4.45 -17.67 3.99
N GLY A 15 -5.14 -17.76 5.15
CA GLY A 15 -4.51 -17.95 6.45
C GLY A 15 -3.67 -19.23 6.52
N GLY A 16 -4.22 -20.35 6.03
CA GLY A 16 -3.51 -21.62 5.93
C GLY A 16 -2.25 -21.55 5.06
N LEU A 17 -2.32 -20.86 3.94
CA LEU A 17 -1.16 -20.66 3.06
C LEU A 17 -0.08 -19.80 3.74
N LEU A 18 -0.48 -18.71 4.43
CA LEU A 18 0.45 -17.87 5.17
C LEU A 18 1.14 -18.62 6.32
N GLU A 19 0.42 -19.53 7.00
CA GLU A 19 0.99 -20.40 8.02
C GLU A 19 2.09 -21.31 7.42
N GLU A 20 1.86 -21.91 6.26
CA GLU A 20 2.85 -22.76 5.59
C GLU A 20 4.05 -21.97 5.06
N ILE A 21 3.84 -20.75 4.53
CA ILE A 21 4.91 -19.82 4.15
C ILE A 21 5.78 -19.51 5.38
N GLY A 22 5.15 -19.17 6.51
CA GLY A 22 5.86 -18.90 7.77
C GLY A 22 6.60 -20.11 8.30
N ARG A 23 6.00 -21.31 8.26
CA ARG A 23 6.62 -22.58 8.68
C ARG A 23 7.85 -22.94 7.86
N SER A 24 7.80 -22.66 6.56
CA SER A 24 8.92 -22.94 5.64
C SER A 24 10.00 -21.85 5.65
N LEU A 25 9.76 -20.71 6.34
CA LEU A 25 10.61 -19.52 6.30
C LEU A 25 10.90 -19.06 4.86
N ALA A 26 9.95 -19.25 3.96
CA ALA A 26 10.11 -18.88 2.56
C ALA A 26 10.10 -17.35 2.40
N PRO A 27 11.19 -16.71 1.92
CA PRO A 27 11.18 -15.29 1.63
C PRO A 27 10.25 -15.01 0.45
N SER A 28 9.18 -14.27 0.67
CA SER A 28 8.18 -14.02 -0.36
C SER A 28 7.46 -12.70 -0.11
N PRO A 29 7.20 -11.88 -1.16
CA PRO A 29 6.37 -10.69 -1.05
C PRO A 29 4.87 -11.03 -1.05
N PHE A 30 4.49 -12.29 -0.78
CA PHE A 30 3.11 -12.75 -0.85
C PHE A 30 2.21 -11.98 0.13
N PHE A 31 2.66 -11.81 1.39
CA PHE A 31 1.88 -11.07 2.39
C PHE A 31 1.68 -9.60 1.97
N SER A 32 2.74 -8.91 1.60
CA SER A 32 2.66 -7.51 1.16
C SER A 32 1.81 -7.35 -0.10
N THR A 33 1.92 -8.28 -1.05
CA THR A 33 1.18 -8.19 -2.32
C THR A 33 -0.28 -8.58 -2.18
N VAL A 34 -0.56 -9.74 -1.57
CA VAL A 34 -1.94 -10.29 -1.53
C VAL A 34 -2.74 -9.68 -0.39
N VAL A 35 -2.15 -9.60 0.83
CA VAL A 35 -2.89 -9.10 1.99
C VAL A 35 -2.90 -7.57 2.00
N LEU A 36 -1.72 -6.93 2.04
CA LEU A 36 -1.68 -5.47 2.15
C LEU A 36 -2.13 -4.77 0.86
N GLY A 37 -1.66 -5.23 -0.30
CA GLY A 37 -2.04 -4.64 -1.59
C GLY A 37 -3.40 -5.11 -2.08
N GLY A 38 -3.54 -6.42 -2.31
CA GLY A 38 -4.69 -7.02 -2.97
C GLY A 38 -6.01 -6.84 -2.22
N MET A 39 -6.03 -7.09 -0.90
CA MET A 39 -7.25 -6.90 -0.10
C MET A 39 -7.67 -5.44 -0.07
N THR A 40 -6.73 -4.51 0.09
CA THR A 40 -7.03 -3.07 0.06
C THR A 40 -7.61 -2.63 -1.28
N VAL A 41 -7.07 -3.13 -2.41
CA VAL A 41 -7.65 -2.87 -3.73
C VAL A 41 -9.04 -3.48 -3.87
N LEU A 42 -9.27 -4.69 -3.35
CA LEU A 42 -10.60 -5.33 -3.38
C LEU A 42 -11.64 -4.54 -2.58
N ASP A 43 -11.24 -3.97 -1.45
CA ASP A 43 -12.16 -3.21 -0.60
C ASP A 43 -12.43 -1.80 -1.15
N ALA A 44 -11.38 -1.05 -1.46
CA ALA A 44 -11.48 0.38 -1.76
C ALA A 44 -11.39 0.73 -3.26
N GLY A 45 -10.88 -0.17 -4.10
CA GLY A 45 -10.64 0.12 -5.51
C GLY A 45 -11.90 0.29 -6.34
N THR A 46 -11.81 1.11 -7.40
CA THR A 46 -12.80 1.15 -8.48
C THR A 46 -12.80 -0.16 -9.26
N ASP A 47 -13.86 -0.44 -10.00
CA ASP A 47 -13.93 -1.65 -10.84
C ASP A 47 -12.75 -1.74 -11.82
N VAL A 48 -12.31 -0.60 -12.40
CA VAL A 48 -11.15 -0.53 -13.29
C VAL A 48 -9.86 -0.89 -12.57
N GLN A 49 -9.64 -0.33 -11.37
CA GLN A 49 -8.46 -0.65 -10.55
C GLN A 49 -8.46 -2.12 -10.10
N LYS A 50 -9.61 -2.66 -9.73
CA LYS A 50 -9.77 -4.08 -9.37
C LYS A 50 -9.45 -4.99 -10.55
N ASP A 51 -10.02 -4.69 -11.72
CA ASP A 51 -9.81 -5.48 -12.93
C ASP A 51 -8.34 -5.51 -13.33
N GLU A 52 -7.68 -4.37 -13.31
CA GLU A 52 -6.26 -4.24 -13.65
C GLU A 52 -5.35 -4.88 -12.59
N LEU A 53 -5.45 -4.44 -11.33
CA LEU A 53 -4.45 -4.78 -10.31
C LEU A 53 -4.65 -6.20 -9.77
N ILE A 54 -5.90 -6.62 -9.50
CA ILE A 54 -6.15 -7.97 -8.97
C ILE A 54 -5.84 -9.03 -10.01
N SER A 55 -6.16 -8.79 -11.29
CA SER A 55 -5.79 -9.73 -12.35
C SER A 55 -4.28 -9.91 -12.48
N ARG A 56 -3.50 -8.83 -12.33
CA ARG A 56 -2.03 -8.90 -12.33
C ARG A 56 -1.47 -9.59 -11.08
N ILE A 57 -2.09 -9.40 -9.90
CA ILE A 57 -1.74 -10.14 -8.68
C ILE A 57 -1.99 -11.63 -8.88
N CYS A 58 -3.17 -12.01 -9.39
CA CYS A 58 -3.51 -13.41 -9.66
C CYS A 58 -2.57 -14.05 -10.70
N ALA A 59 -2.13 -13.29 -11.69
CA ALA A 59 -1.16 -13.75 -12.69
C ALA A 59 0.30 -13.75 -12.17
N GLY A 60 0.59 -13.21 -10.99
CA GLY A 60 1.94 -13.08 -10.44
C GLY A 60 2.83 -12.09 -11.21
N THR A 61 2.23 -11.08 -11.86
CA THR A 61 2.94 -10.10 -12.71
C THR A 61 3.06 -8.71 -12.08
N ILE A 62 2.65 -8.55 -10.84
CA ILE A 62 2.81 -7.33 -10.05
C ILE A 62 3.12 -7.68 -8.60
N ILE A 63 3.99 -6.92 -7.99
CA ILE A 63 4.25 -6.92 -6.55
C ILE A 63 3.73 -5.61 -5.98
N MET A 64 2.94 -5.70 -4.91
CA MET A 64 2.39 -4.53 -4.22
C MET A 64 2.76 -4.54 -2.75
N THR A 65 2.80 -3.36 -2.16
CA THR A 65 2.96 -3.19 -0.71
C THR A 65 2.16 -1.99 -0.22
N MET A 66 2.12 -1.80 1.11
CA MET A 66 1.40 -0.70 1.75
C MET A 66 2.29 0.03 2.75
N ALA A 67 2.28 1.36 2.68
CA ALA A 67 3.09 2.26 3.48
C ALA A 67 2.20 3.09 4.42
N ILE A 68 2.10 2.67 5.68
CA ILE A 68 1.29 3.33 6.72
C ILE A 68 2.17 3.97 7.79
N PRO A 69 3.04 3.25 8.54
CA PRO A 69 3.71 3.79 9.70
C PRO A 69 4.67 4.93 9.34
N GLU A 70 4.81 5.87 10.27
CA GLU A 70 5.73 7.00 10.22
C GLU A 70 6.57 7.08 11.50
N ALA A 71 7.21 8.20 11.78
CA ALA A 71 8.12 8.36 12.93
C ALA A 71 7.48 8.06 14.30
N SER A 72 6.16 8.22 14.42
CA SER A 72 5.41 7.85 15.63
C SER A 72 5.39 6.33 15.88
N ALA A 73 5.76 5.51 14.89
CA ALA A 73 5.78 4.04 14.93
C ALA A 73 4.44 3.43 15.39
N THR A 74 3.33 4.07 15.05
CA THR A 74 1.96 3.60 15.34
C THR A 74 1.21 3.29 14.06
N TYR A 75 0.24 2.36 14.15
CA TYR A 75 -0.75 2.08 13.11
C TYR A 75 -2.07 2.82 13.32
N GLU A 76 -2.12 3.72 14.28
CA GLU A 76 -3.30 4.54 14.54
C GLU A 76 -3.39 5.73 13.57
N PRO A 77 -4.60 6.21 13.24
CA PRO A 77 -4.78 7.26 12.23
C PRO A 77 -4.11 8.58 12.59
N TRP A 78 -3.98 8.90 13.87
CA TRP A 78 -3.27 10.11 14.32
C TRP A 78 -1.76 10.08 14.04
N GLY A 79 -1.19 8.91 13.74
CA GLY A 79 0.21 8.76 13.36
C GLY A 79 0.52 9.10 11.90
N ILE A 80 -0.49 9.39 11.06
CA ILE A 80 -0.31 9.74 9.66
C ILE A 80 -0.10 11.26 9.55
N GLU A 81 1.14 11.66 9.23
CA GLU A 81 1.57 13.06 9.03
C GLU A 81 1.90 13.36 7.56
N ALA A 82 2.20 12.34 6.75
CA ALA A 82 2.38 12.49 5.31
C ALA A 82 1.18 13.20 4.69
N THR A 83 1.43 14.13 3.79
CA THR A 83 0.39 14.99 3.19
C THR A 83 0.23 14.71 1.71
N ALA A 84 -1.00 14.85 1.23
CA ALA A 84 -1.32 14.84 -0.19
C ALA A 84 -2.15 16.07 -0.54
N SER A 85 -1.63 16.94 -1.40
CA SER A 85 -2.33 18.14 -1.85
C SER A 85 -2.75 17.99 -3.31
N LYS A 86 -3.96 18.48 -3.63
CA LYS A 86 -4.45 18.49 -5.02
C LYS A 86 -3.61 19.42 -5.87
N GLN A 87 -3.08 18.91 -6.98
CA GLN A 87 -2.26 19.65 -7.94
C GLN A 87 -2.77 19.40 -9.36
N GLY A 88 -3.36 20.43 -9.97
CA GLY A 88 -3.98 20.28 -11.29
C GLY A 88 -5.01 19.15 -11.34
N ASN A 89 -4.76 18.15 -12.18
CA ASN A 89 -5.61 16.96 -12.31
C ASN A 89 -5.04 15.74 -11.53
N GLY A 90 -4.29 15.97 -10.47
CA GLY A 90 -3.70 14.88 -9.67
C GLY A 90 -3.40 15.32 -8.25
N TYR A 91 -2.46 14.65 -7.63
CA TYR A 91 -2.02 14.91 -6.25
C TYR A 91 -0.51 14.98 -6.15
N GLU A 92 -0.01 15.84 -5.26
CA GLU A 92 1.38 15.90 -4.84
C GLU A 92 1.47 15.33 -3.42
N ILE A 93 2.31 14.31 -3.23
CA ILE A 93 2.46 13.59 -1.97
C ILE A 93 3.84 13.87 -1.39
N SER A 94 3.89 14.22 -0.09
CA SER A 94 5.12 14.44 0.66
C SER A 94 5.05 13.82 2.04
N GLY A 95 6.13 13.18 2.47
CA GLY A 95 6.26 12.56 3.79
C GLY A 95 7.26 11.42 3.79
N THR A 96 7.41 10.75 4.93
CA THR A 96 8.30 9.60 5.08
C THR A 96 7.58 8.48 5.79
N LYS A 97 7.56 7.30 5.17
CA LYS A 97 7.00 6.08 5.71
C LYS A 97 8.12 5.16 6.18
N LEU A 98 7.90 4.48 7.30
CA LEU A 98 8.89 3.58 7.90
C LEU A 98 8.35 2.15 7.96
N PHE A 99 9.26 1.20 8.05
CA PHE A 99 8.94 -0.24 8.18
C PHE A 99 8.04 -0.78 7.07
N VAL A 100 8.14 -0.23 5.85
CA VAL A 100 7.35 -0.68 4.71
C VAL A 100 7.92 -2.02 4.22
N PRO A 101 7.14 -3.11 4.27
CA PRO A 101 7.64 -4.42 3.85
C PRO A 101 7.81 -4.47 2.33
N ASP A 102 8.86 -5.13 1.87
CA ASP A 102 9.14 -5.44 0.45
C ASP A 102 9.13 -4.25 -0.53
N ALA A 103 9.24 -2.99 -0.03
CA ALA A 103 9.08 -1.79 -0.85
C ALA A 103 10.06 -1.72 -2.05
N GLU A 104 11.29 -2.21 -1.89
CA GLU A 104 12.28 -2.26 -2.98
C GLU A 104 11.86 -3.17 -4.15
N SER A 105 11.09 -4.21 -3.85
CA SER A 105 10.62 -5.18 -4.84
C SER A 105 9.24 -4.85 -5.40
N ALA A 106 8.53 -3.91 -4.77
CA ALA A 106 7.17 -3.56 -5.15
C ALA A 106 7.15 -2.72 -6.42
N ASP A 107 6.26 -3.07 -7.35
CA ASP A 107 5.94 -2.26 -8.53
C ASP A 107 5.07 -1.06 -8.16
N VAL A 108 4.19 -1.24 -7.17
CA VAL A 108 3.26 -0.22 -6.67
C VAL A 108 3.21 -0.26 -5.14
N THR A 109 3.36 0.91 -4.52
CA THR A 109 3.17 1.11 -3.09
C THR A 109 1.85 1.85 -2.84
N ILE A 110 0.96 1.29 -2.04
CA ILE A 110 -0.20 2.02 -1.52
C ILE A 110 0.28 2.93 -0.38
N VAL A 111 0.15 4.23 -0.55
CA VAL A 111 0.59 5.23 0.42
C VAL A 111 -0.60 5.89 1.09
N ALA A 112 -0.68 5.82 2.43
CA ALA A 112 -1.63 6.57 3.22
C ALA A 112 -1.11 8.00 3.45
N ALA A 113 -1.90 9.03 3.09
CA ALA A 113 -1.52 10.44 3.28
C ALA A 113 -2.75 11.30 3.58
N ARG A 114 -2.55 12.40 4.32
CA ARG A 114 -3.60 13.36 4.64
C ARG A 114 -3.91 14.27 3.47
N THR A 115 -5.17 14.27 3.08
CA THR A 115 -5.74 15.23 2.12
C THR A 115 -6.46 16.39 2.81
N SER A 116 -6.83 16.21 4.08
CA SER A 116 -7.40 17.26 4.93
C SER A 116 -7.14 16.95 6.42
N THR A 117 -7.38 17.94 7.27
CA THR A 117 -7.38 17.79 8.74
C THR A 117 -8.81 17.83 9.25
N ASP A 118 -9.13 16.96 10.20
CA ASP A 118 -10.43 16.86 10.88
C ASP A 118 -10.24 16.71 12.39
N GLN A 119 -11.31 16.87 13.18
CA GLN A 119 -11.28 16.62 14.63
C GLN A 119 -11.10 15.12 14.93
N ASP A 120 -11.71 14.27 14.11
CA ASP A 120 -11.44 12.83 14.13
C ASP A 120 -10.21 12.53 13.27
N PRO A 121 -9.11 12.02 13.85
CA PRO A 121 -7.90 11.73 13.12
C PRO A 121 -8.08 10.63 12.04
N ALA A 122 -9.14 9.85 12.08
CA ALA A 122 -9.45 8.87 11.05
C ALA A 122 -9.92 9.52 9.74
N ASN A 123 -10.56 10.69 9.84
CA ASN A 123 -11.01 11.45 8.69
C ASN A 123 -9.85 12.17 7.99
N GLY A 124 -9.98 12.37 6.69
CA GLY A 124 -9.01 13.13 5.90
C GLY A 124 -7.77 12.35 5.48
N ILE A 125 -7.71 11.05 5.74
CA ILE A 125 -6.67 10.16 5.21
C ILE A 125 -7.16 9.59 3.87
N SER A 126 -6.29 9.59 2.87
CA SER A 126 -6.55 8.99 1.55
C SER A 126 -5.45 8.01 1.20
N LEU A 127 -5.77 7.03 0.38
CA LEU A 127 -4.83 6.04 -0.12
C LEU A 127 -4.47 6.33 -1.57
N PHE A 128 -3.19 6.22 -1.90
CA PHE A 128 -2.68 6.51 -3.24
C PHE A 128 -1.83 5.37 -3.78
N LEU A 129 -2.06 4.99 -5.01
CA LEU A 129 -1.23 4.05 -5.77
C LEU A 129 0.00 4.79 -6.30
N VAL A 130 1.16 4.54 -5.74
CA VAL A 130 2.43 5.17 -6.14
C VAL A 130 3.31 4.14 -6.84
N PRO A 131 3.60 4.31 -8.14
CA PRO A 131 4.48 3.39 -8.85
C PRO A 131 5.94 3.54 -8.39
N SER A 132 6.71 2.45 -8.41
CA SER A 132 8.11 2.41 -7.95
C SER A 132 9.05 3.37 -8.69
N GLY A 133 8.72 3.70 -9.95
CA GLY A 133 9.48 4.67 -10.77
C GLY A 133 9.05 6.13 -10.61
N ALA A 134 8.20 6.48 -9.64
CA ALA A 134 7.72 7.85 -9.47
C ALA A 134 8.87 8.80 -9.12
N ASN A 135 8.92 9.96 -9.79
CA ASN A 135 9.89 10.99 -9.48
C ASN A 135 9.68 11.53 -8.04
N GLY A 136 10.75 11.61 -7.26
CA GLY A 136 10.69 12.05 -5.86
C GLY A 136 10.44 10.91 -4.86
N LEU A 137 10.20 9.69 -5.32
CA LEU A 137 10.16 8.50 -4.48
C LEU A 137 11.59 8.00 -4.24
N ASN A 138 11.95 7.76 -2.97
CA ASN A 138 13.21 7.14 -2.60
C ASN A 138 12.95 6.02 -1.59
N ILE A 139 13.57 4.86 -1.80
CA ILE A 139 13.41 3.66 -0.98
C ILE A 139 14.78 3.31 -0.39
N THR A 140 14.88 3.22 0.93
CA THR A 140 16.11 2.93 1.65
C THR A 140 15.92 1.72 2.56
N PRO A 141 16.76 0.68 2.50
CA PRO A 141 16.63 -0.47 3.37
C PRO A 141 16.87 -0.08 4.84
N MET A 142 16.06 -0.62 5.73
CA MET A 142 16.21 -0.46 7.17
C MET A 142 16.81 -1.73 7.78
N GLN A 143 17.68 -1.57 8.77
CA GLN A 143 18.21 -2.71 9.52
C GLN A 143 17.23 -3.08 10.64
N SER A 144 16.77 -4.32 10.65
CA SER A 144 15.95 -4.89 11.72
C SER A 144 16.68 -6.02 12.43
N ILE A 145 16.31 -6.28 13.70
CA ILE A 145 16.86 -7.39 14.46
C ILE A 145 16.45 -8.76 13.88
N GLY A 146 15.23 -8.82 13.33
CA GLY A 146 14.67 -10.02 12.71
C GLY A 146 15.15 -10.28 11.29
N ASN A 147 15.97 -9.37 10.72
CA ASN A 147 16.42 -9.41 9.32
C ASN A 147 15.26 -9.40 8.31
N GLU A 148 14.13 -8.81 8.71
CA GLU A 148 12.99 -8.60 7.81
C GLU A 148 13.34 -7.57 6.73
N ARG A 149 12.75 -7.76 5.55
CA ARG A 149 12.87 -6.84 4.42
C ARG A 149 11.92 -5.66 4.61
N VAL A 150 12.34 -4.68 5.39
CA VAL A 150 11.59 -3.46 5.68
C VAL A 150 12.39 -2.23 5.22
N PHE A 151 11.66 -1.21 4.78
CA PHE A 151 12.25 -0.05 4.12
C PHE A 151 11.66 1.25 4.65
N GLU A 152 12.49 2.30 4.61
CA GLU A 152 12.04 3.67 4.62
C GLU A 152 11.63 4.06 3.20
N VAL A 153 10.46 4.66 3.06
CA VAL A 153 9.92 5.20 1.81
C VAL A 153 9.72 6.69 1.96
N SER A 154 10.63 7.47 1.38
CA SER A 154 10.58 8.93 1.38
C SER A 154 9.90 9.45 0.11
N LEU A 155 8.90 10.32 0.30
CA LEU A 155 8.15 10.96 -0.77
C LEU A 155 8.47 12.46 -0.76
N ASN A 156 9.14 12.95 -1.79
CA ASN A 156 9.46 14.36 -1.94
C ASN A 156 8.72 14.93 -3.13
N LYS A 157 7.50 15.47 -2.88
CA LYS A 157 6.62 16.05 -3.90
C LYS A 157 6.32 15.07 -5.04
N VAL A 158 6.07 13.82 -4.69
CA VAL A 158 5.70 12.78 -5.66
C VAL A 158 4.38 13.13 -6.31
N GLN A 159 4.38 13.23 -7.64
CA GLN A 159 3.18 13.54 -8.41
C GLN A 159 2.51 12.25 -8.84
N VAL A 160 1.21 12.15 -8.56
CA VAL A 160 0.38 11.04 -9.03
C VAL A 160 -0.88 11.59 -9.73
N PRO A 161 -1.39 10.91 -10.75
CA PRO A 161 -2.63 11.31 -11.43
C PRO A 161 -3.85 11.09 -10.52
N ALA A 162 -5.01 11.65 -10.89
CA ALA A 162 -6.22 11.56 -10.07
C ALA A 162 -6.74 10.11 -9.91
N ASP A 163 -6.54 9.28 -10.91
CA ASP A 163 -6.92 7.86 -10.90
C ASP A 163 -6.00 6.96 -10.07
N ALA A 164 -4.89 7.51 -9.54
CA ALA A 164 -4.08 6.85 -8.53
C ALA A 164 -4.73 6.87 -7.13
N LEU A 165 -5.78 7.67 -6.92
CA LEU A 165 -6.55 7.65 -5.68
C LEU A 165 -7.30 6.31 -5.54
N LEU A 166 -7.14 5.65 -4.41
CA LEU A 166 -7.80 4.39 -4.08
C LEU A 166 -8.92 4.68 -3.08
N GLY A 167 -10.16 4.50 -3.51
CA GLY A 167 -11.35 4.85 -2.72
C GLY A 167 -11.68 6.35 -2.71
N PRO A 168 -12.67 6.77 -1.89
CA PRO A 168 -13.05 8.18 -1.75
C PRO A 168 -11.99 9.02 -1.05
N VAL A 169 -11.90 10.30 -1.41
CA VAL A 169 -10.99 11.26 -0.77
C VAL A 169 -11.32 11.40 0.71
N GLY A 170 -10.34 11.24 1.57
CA GLY A 170 -10.47 11.44 3.02
C GLY A 170 -11.06 10.25 3.78
N GLU A 171 -11.41 9.15 3.12
CA GLU A 171 -12.05 7.97 3.71
C GLU A 171 -11.16 6.70 3.67
N GLY A 172 -9.88 6.86 3.45
CA GLY A 172 -8.94 5.74 3.30
C GLY A 172 -8.56 5.04 4.60
N TRP A 173 -9.14 5.43 5.74
CA TRP A 173 -8.95 4.78 7.04
C TRP A 173 -10.17 3.96 7.50
N ALA A 174 -11.29 4.01 6.79
CA ALA A 174 -12.56 3.35 7.14
C ALA A 174 -12.47 1.82 7.10
#